data_5b3f4afc45c0050cc5085a5d5462deb8
#
_entry.id   5b3f4afc45c0050cc5085a5d5462deb8
#
_cell.length_a   1.000
_cell.length_b   1.000
_cell.length_c   1.000
_cell.angle_alpha   90.00
_cell.angle_beta   90.00
_cell.angle_gamma   90.00
#
_symmetry.space_group_name_H-M   'P 1'
#
loop_
_entity.id
_entity.type
_entity.pdbx_description
1 polymer ?
#
loop_
_entity_poly.entity_id
_entity_poly.type
_entity_poly.pdbx_seq_one_letter_code
_entity_poly.pdbx_strand_id
1 'polypeptide(L)'
;MDDQSLSEVVAEQFERKAVAAIDDGLSLNVSLTAVKLMRKRGVQIRWTDSLVEHLKLEGPDGDRSLSIYGQKLRLINQHKDREMRMLNCQMLEEAIYTLDLLFPVSDLETIRFLKEEKLHFNGLAPYDEAPVLNNLNEFVYWRRNLEQLLRLLNGPPETTGQMLRDKRSLFTLWIGIFGVLIVTILFGILATVYAAKQYVVAVRSYNLALVLACMQTPAPSGFC
;
A
#
# COMPACT_ATOMS: atom_id res chain seq x y z
N MET A 1 21.38 40.50 -20.75
CA MET A 1 21.18 39.73 -19.52
C MET A 1 19.69 39.64 -19.39
N ASP A 2 19.18 38.46 -19.80
CA ASP A 2 17.75 38.25 -19.92
C ASP A 2 17.10 38.20 -18.51
N ASP A 3 16.25 39.17 -18.24
CA ASP A 3 15.37 39.19 -17.07
C ASP A 3 14.26 38.13 -17.25
N GLN A 4 14.65 36.87 -17.21
CA GLN A 4 13.67 35.80 -17.06
C GLN A 4 13.04 35.95 -15.66
N SER A 5 11.73 36.18 -15.64
CA SER A 5 11.04 36.30 -14.37
C SER A 5 11.18 34.99 -13.57
N LEU A 6 11.29 35.09 -12.26
CA LEU A 6 11.40 33.91 -11.36
C LEU A 6 10.30 32.88 -11.64
N SER A 7 9.13 33.35 -12.07
CA SER A 7 7.98 32.51 -12.47
C SER A 7 8.24 31.67 -13.72
N GLU A 8 8.99 32.20 -14.71
CA GLU A 8 9.36 31.45 -15.93
C GLU A 8 10.40 30.36 -15.65
N VAL A 9 11.42 30.67 -14.85
CA VAL A 9 12.44 29.67 -14.44
C VAL A 9 11.81 28.54 -13.64
N VAL A 10 10.88 28.86 -12.75
CA VAL A 10 10.16 27.85 -11.98
C VAL A 10 9.24 27.04 -12.90
N ALA A 11 8.48 27.66 -13.81
CA ALA A 11 7.63 26.97 -14.77
C ALA A 11 8.42 26.03 -15.69
N GLU A 12 9.56 26.48 -16.24
CA GLU A 12 10.44 25.66 -17.10
C GLU A 12 10.95 24.40 -16.37
N GLN A 13 11.24 24.51 -15.07
CA GLN A 13 11.69 23.39 -14.25
C GLN A 13 10.60 22.34 -14.04
N PHE A 14 9.31 22.76 -14.05
CA PHE A 14 8.15 21.87 -13.97
C PHE A 14 7.76 21.31 -15.36
N GLU A 15 7.81 22.10 -16.43
CA GLU A 15 7.47 21.68 -17.80
C GLU A 15 8.37 20.56 -18.32
N ARG A 16 9.68 20.56 -17.99
CA ARG A 16 10.59 19.45 -18.35
C ARG A 16 10.18 18.11 -17.76
N LYS A 17 9.31 18.08 -16.73
CA LYS A 17 8.79 16.86 -16.10
C LYS A 17 7.45 16.39 -16.66
N ALA A 18 6.78 17.21 -17.47
CA ALA A 18 5.40 16.97 -17.93
C ALA A 18 5.26 16.02 -19.12
N VAL A 19 6.35 15.54 -19.75
CA VAL A 19 6.31 14.72 -20.97
C VAL A 19 6.16 13.25 -20.65
N ALA A 20 5.07 12.69 -21.10
CA ALA A 20 4.60 11.31 -21.26
C ALA A 20 3.43 10.93 -20.33
N ALA A 21 2.25 11.34 -20.76
CA ALA A 21 0.99 10.82 -20.20
C ALA A 21 0.72 9.44 -20.79
N ILE A 22 0.79 8.41 -19.97
CA ILE A 22 0.17 7.13 -20.25
C ILE A 22 -1.23 7.21 -19.60
N ASP A 23 -2.23 7.09 -20.46
CA ASP A 23 -3.66 7.14 -20.11
C ASP A 23 -4.08 5.79 -19.49
N ASP A 24 -3.74 5.61 -18.22
CA ASP A 24 -4.25 4.51 -17.42
C ASP A 24 -5.31 5.09 -16.48
N GLY A 25 -6.57 5.12 -16.83
CA GLY A 25 -7.78 5.51 -16.09
C GLY A 25 -7.72 5.56 -14.55
N LEU A 26 -6.60 6.03 -13.99
CA LEU A 26 -6.37 6.22 -12.57
C LEU A 26 -7.21 7.40 -12.11
N SER A 27 -8.38 7.13 -11.56
CA SER A 27 -9.17 8.15 -10.88
C SER A 27 -8.49 8.56 -9.58
N LEU A 28 -8.47 9.86 -9.28
CA LEU A 28 -8.15 10.37 -7.95
C LEU A 28 -9.18 9.80 -6.97
N ASN A 29 -8.80 8.72 -6.32
CA ASN A 29 -9.65 8.13 -5.30
C ASN A 29 -9.43 8.93 -4.01
N VAL A 30 -10.50 9.35 -3.36
CA VAL A 30 -10.53 10.07 -2.06
C VAL A 30 -9.70 9.34 -0.96
N SER A 31 -9.15 8.19 -1.27
CA SER A 31 -8.36 7.37 -0.35
C SER A 31 -6.87 7.71 -0.27
N LEU A 32 -6.33 8.62 -1.10
CA LEU A 32 -4.91 8.99 -1.06
C LEU A 32 -4.66 9.97 0.09
N THR A 33 -4.19 9.47 1.25
CA THR A 33 -3.76 10.30 2.37
C THR A 33 -2.32 9.99 2.76
N ALA A 34 -1.60 10.98 3.28
CA ALA A 34 -0.23 10.81 3.75
C ALA A 34 -0.12 9.73 4.83
N VAL A 35 -1.10 9.68 5.76
CA VAL A 35 -1.15 8.67 6.81
C VAL A 35 -1.33 7.25 6.25
N LYS A 36 -2.12 7.07 5.19
CA LYS A 36 -2.25 5.75 4.52
C LYS A 36 -0.97 5.33 3.83
N LEU A 37 -0.25 6.27 3.17
CA LEU A 37 1.05 5.99 2.58
C LEU A 37 2.05 5.54 3.64
N MET A 38 2.12 6.24 4.78
CA MET A 38 2.97 5.86 5.91
C MET A 38 2.61 4.46 6.45
N ARG A 39 1.33 4.21 6.70
CA ARG A 39 0.89 2.95 7.32
C ARG A 39 0.96 1.75 6.38
N LYS A 40 0.48 1.89 5.14
CA LYS A 40 0.44 0.77 4.19
C LYS A 40 1.78 0.52 3.52
N ARG A 41 2.50 1.59 3.18
CA ARG A 41 3.72 1.50 2.37
C ARG A 41 5.00 1.81 3.13
N GLY A 42 4.90 2.25 4.39
CA GLY A 42 6.06 2.58 5.20
C GLY A 42 6.78 3.83 4.72
N VAL A 43 6.12 4.69 3.93
CA VAL A 43 6.71 5.93 3.43
C VAL A 43 6.96 6.88 4.60
N GLN A 44 8.16 7.44 4.68
CA GLN A 44 8.50 8.47 5.67
C GLN A 44 8.13 9.84 5.11
N ILE A 45 7.44 10.67 5.89
CA ILE A 45 7.13 12.04 5.49
C ILE A 45 8.29 12.96 5.87
N ARG A 46 8.77 13.74 4.90
CA ARG A 46 9.77 14.78 5.09
C ARG A 46 9.17 16.13 4.75
N TRP A 47 9.22 17.07 5.69
CA TRP A 47 8.75 18.42 5.44
C TRP A 47 9.81 19.23 4.71
N THR A 48 9.39 19.98 3.70
CA THR A 48 10.27 20.87 2.92
C THR A 48 9.67 22.26 2.79
N ASP A 49 10.54 23.26 2.69
CA ASP A 49 10.17 24.65 2.39
C ASP A 49 10.27 24.97 0.89
N SER A 50 10.72 24.00 0.10
CA SER A 50 10.81 24.11 -1.36
C SER A 50 9.58 23.52 -2.05
N LEU A 51 8.83 24.35 -2.77
CA LEU A 51 7.67 23.91 -3.53
C LEU A 51 8.06 22.96 -4.69
N VAL A 52 9.29 23.09 -5.22
CA VAL A 52 9.83 22.22 -6.28
C VAL A 52 10.00 20.78 -5.81
N GLU A 53 10.26 20.58 -4.52
CA GLU A 53 10.39 19.24 -3.92
C GLU A 53 9.06 18.66 -3.44
N HIS A 54 7.98 19.44 -3.53
CA HIS A 54 6.67 18.97 -3.12
C HIS A 54 6.24 17.73 -3.88
N LEU A 55 5.76 16.71 -3.17
CA LEU A 55 5.38 15.38 -3.67
C LEU A 55 6.52 14.58 -4.33
N LYS A 56 7.78 14.93 -4.08
CA LYS A 56 8.91 14.14 -4.55
C LYS A 56 9.06 12.89 -3.70
N LEU A 57 9.01 11.73 -4.35
CA LEU A 57 9.24 10.44 -3.72
C LEU A 57 10.69 10.01 -3.97
N GLU A 58 11.45 9.75 -2.91
CA GLU A 58 12.86 9.36 -2.96
C GLU A 58 13.11 8.10 -2.13
N GLY A 59 14.18 7.40 -2.46
CA GLY A 59 14.63 6.20 -1.73
C GLY A 59 14.33 4.89 -2.43
N PRO A 60 14.97 3.81 -1.98
CA PRO A 60 14.76 2.46 -2.49
C PRO A 60 13.43 1.89 -2.03
N ASP A 61 13.03 0.77 -2.65
CA ASP A 61 11.83 0.03 -2.27
C ASP A 61 11.89 -0.38 -0.80
N GLY A 62 10.85 0.02 -0.06
CA GLY A 62 10.73 -0.27 1.39
C GLY A 62 11.30 0.78 2.34
N ASP A 63 12.13 1.72 1.87
CA ASP A 63 12.65 2.86 2.64
C ASP A 63 12.50 4.17 1.84
N ARG A 64 11.26 4.46 1.48
CA ARG A 64 10.92 5.65 0.69
C ARG A 64 10.57 6.83 1.58
N SER A 65 11.03 8.02 1.18
CA SER A 65 10.66 9.28 1.77
C SER A 65 9.87 10.14 0.79
N LEU A 66 8.80 10.77 1.27
CA LEU A 66 7.97 11.70 0.52
C LEU A 66 8.16 13.10 1.06
N SER A 67 8.67 13.99 0.21
CA SER A 67 8.84 15.40 0.56
C SER A 67 7.53 16.15 0.38
N ILE A 68 7.07 16.83 1.42
CA ILE A 68 5.81 17.58 1.42
C ILE A 68 6.06 19.02 1.86
N TYR A 69 5.53 19.97 1.11
CA TYR A 69 5.62 21.38 1.44
C TYR A 69 4.85 21.70 2.71
N GLY A 70 5.55 22.25 3.73
CA GLY A 70 4.99 22.46 5.08
C GLY A 70 4.20 23.76 5.28
N GLN A 71 4.31 24.74 4.37
CA GLN A 71 3.85 26.12 4.55
C GLN A 71 2.51 26.40 3.85
N LYS A 72 1.44 25.62 4.14
CA LYS A 72 0.13 25.77 3.50
C LYS A 72 -0.44 27.19 3.59
N LEU A 73 -0.33 27.84 4.77
CA LEU A 73 -0.78 29.21 4.98
C LEU A 73 -0.12 30.21 4.03
N ARG A 74 1.17 30.00 3.74
CA ARG A 74 1.91 30.86 2.82
C ARG A 74 1.37 30.76 1.39
N LEU A 75 1.00 29.55 0.95
CA LEU A 75 0.37 29.34 -0.37
C LEU A 75 -0.99 30.05 -0.45
N ILE A 76 -1.82 29.92 0.57
CA ILE A 76 -3.13 30.58 0.64
C ILE A 76 -2.98 32.09 0.61
N ASN A 77 -2.06 32.66 1.37
CA ASN A 77 -1.81 34.09 1.37
C ASN A 77 -1.33 34.58 0.01
N GLN A 78 -0.38 33.88 -0.63
CA GLN A 78 0.05 34.22 -1.99
C GLN A 78 -1.06 34.08 -3.04
N HIS A 79 -1.99 33.12 -2.87
CA HIS A 79 -3.12 32.98 -3.78
C HIS A 79 -4.12 34.14 -3.65
N LYS A 80 -4.39 34.60 -2.42
CA LYS A 80 -5.30 35.73 -2.15
C LYS A 80 -4.71 37.09 -2.58
N ASP A 81 -3.43 37.27 -2.43
CA ASP A 81 -2.76 38.53 -2.75
C ASP A 81 -2.32 38.54 -4.22
N ARG A 82 -3.17 39.19 -5.05
CA ARG A 82 -2.92 39.32 -6.49
C ARG A 82 -1.74 40.19 -6.83
N GLU A 83 -1.40 41.18 -5.99
CA GLU A 83 -0.33 42.15 -6.24
C GLU A 83 1.06 41.58 -5.88
N MET A 84 1.15 40.75 -4.83
CA MET A 84 2.40 40.11 -4.38
C MET A 84 2.59 38.68 -4.91
N ARG A 85 1.76 38.25 -5.86
CA ARG A 85 1.84 36.89 -6.38
C ARG A 85 3.10 36.66 -7.18
N MET A 86 4.02 35.86 -6.64
CA MET A 86 5.27 35.47 -7.32
C MET A 86 5.13 34.20 -8.17
N LEU A 87 4.12 33.38 -7.91
CA LEU A 87 3.89 32.11 -8.57
C LEU A 87 2.61 32.12 -9.40
N ASN A 88 2.52 31.24 -10.40
CA ASN A 88 1.34 31.07 -11.21
C ASN A 88 0.15 30.63 -10.33
N CYS A 89 -1.03 31.19 -10.59
CA CYS A 89 -2.26 30.88 -9.85
C CYS A 89 -2.56 29.38 -9.85
N GLN A 90 -2.49 28.73 -11.00
CA GLN A 90 -2.73 27.32 -11.16
C GLN A 90 -1.77 26.46 -10.33
N MET A 91 -0.47 26.83 -10.27
CA MET A 91 0.50 26.15 -9.43
C MET A 91 0.14 26.23 -7.95
N LEU A 92 -0.29 27.41 -7.48
CA LEU A 92 -0.72 27.59 -6.08
C LEU A 92 -1.97 26.78 -5.77
N GLU A 93 -2.95 26.80 -6.66
CA GLU A 93 -4.20 26.02 -6.54
C GLU A 93 -3.91 24.52 -6.47
N GLU A 94 -3.11 23.99 -7.41
CA GLU A 94 -2.70 22.57 -7.39
C GLU A 94 -1.97 22.21 -6.09
N ALA A 95 -1.04 23.05 -5.63
CA ALA A 95 -0.30 22.80 -4.39
C ALA A 95 -1.22 22.76 -3.16
N ILE A 96 -2.14 23.73 -3.04
CA ILE A 96 -3.11 23.76 -1.95
C ILE A 96 -4.01 22.53 -2.01
N TYR A 97 -4.52 22.18 -3.19
CA TYR A 97 -5.38 21.03 -3.39
C TYR A 97 -4.67 19.71 -3.04
N THR A 98 -3.42 19.53 -3.45
CA THR A 98 -2.65 18.32 -3.10
C THR A 98 -2.42 18.19 -1.60
N LEU A 99 -2.23 19.29 -0.88
CA LEU A 99 -2.15 19.28 0.58
C LEU A 99 -3.49 18.91 1.23
N ASP A 100 -4.62 19.41 0.71
CA ASP A 100 -5.96 19.04 1.20
C ASP A 100 -6.29 17.58 0.91
N LEU A 101 -5.86 17.04 -0.24
CA LEU A 101 -5.99 15.64 -0.60
C LEU A 101 -5.19 14.73 0.34
N LEU A 102 -3.94 15.09 0.62
CA LEU A 102 -3.06 14.29 1.49
C LEU A 102 -3.41 14.41 2.97
N PHE A 103 -3.96 15.55 3.39
CA PHE A 103 -4.29 15.86 4.77
C PHE A 103 -5.74 16.33 4.93
N PRO A 104 -6.73 15.46 4.64
CA PRO A 104 -8.13 15.82 4.75
C PRO A 104 -8.51 16.15 6.19
N VAL A 105 -9.22 17.25 6.38
CA VAL A 105 -9.67 17.72 7.72
C VAL A 105 -10.72 16.81 8.36
N SER A 106 -11.34 15.93 7.60
CA SER A 106 -12.31 14.94 8.09
C SER A 106 -11.68 13.66 8.66
N ASP A 107 -10.38 13.42 8.40
CA ASP A 107 -9.69 12.20 8.84
C ASP A 107 -9.02 12.38 10.20
N LEU A 108 -9.56 11.71 11.23
CA LEU A 108 -9.04 11.77 12.60
C LEU A 108 -7.58 11.32 12.73
N GLU A 109 -7.12 10.39 11.89
CA GLU A 109 -5.73 9.93 11.90
C GLU A 109 -4.80 11.01 11.38
N THR A 110 -5.20 11.68 10.32
CA THR A 110 -4.50 12.84 9.75
C THR A 110 -4.42 14.00 10.77
N ILE A 111 -5.52 14.28 11.48
CA ILE A 111 -5.54 15.32 12.52
C ILE A 111 -4.53 15.01 13.62
N ARG A 112 -4.48 13.76 14.11
CA ARG A 112 -3.52 13.34 15.14
C ARG A 112 -2.08 13.49 14.65
N PHE A 113 -1.79 13.00 13.45
CA PHE A 113 -0.48 13.08 12.82
C PHE A 113 0.00 14.55 12.72
N LEU A 114 -0.81 15.44 12.16
CA LEU A 114 -0.46 16.86 12.04
C LEU A 114 -0.24 17.54 13.39
N LYS A 115 -1.00 17.14 14.42
CA LYS A 115 -0.82 17.66 15.79
C LYS A 115 0.50 17.18 16.40
N GLU A 116 0.90 15.93 16.18
CA GLU A 116 2.19 15.39 16.61
C GLU A 116 3.35 16.11 15.94
N GLU A 117 3.22 16.40 14.64
CA GLU A 117 4.20 17.16 13.85
C GLU A 117 4.16 18.68 14.13
N LYS A 118 3.27 19.17 15.01
CA LYS A 118 3.06 20.59 15.33
C LYS A 118 2.72 21.46 14.12
N LEU A 119 2.04 20.87 13.12
CA LEU A 119 1.60 21.58 11.93
C LEU A 119 0.11 21.94 12.03
N HIS A 120 -0.20 23.19 11.72
CA HIS A 120 -1.54 23.76 11.91
C HIS A 120 -2.35 23.82 10.61
N PHE A 121 -2.32 22.75 9.78
CA PHE A 121 -3.14 22.69 8.55
C PHE A 121 -4.63 22.65 8.86
N ASN A 122 -5.02 22.07 10.00
CA ASN A 122 -6.42 21.88 10.39
C ASN A 122 -7.15 23.16 10.84
N GLY A 123 -6.41 24.22 11.16
CA GLY A 123 -7.01 25.53 11.45
C GLY A 123 -7.38 26.33 10.19
N LEU A 124 -6.96 25.81 9.03
CA LEU A 124 -7.29 26.37 7.74
C LEU A 124 -8.39 25.47 7.17
N ALA A 125 -9.63 26.03 7.10
CA ALA A 125 -10.72 25.37 6.38
C ALA A 125 -10.25 24.94 4.98
N PRO A 126 -10.87 23.90 4.37
CA PRO A 126 -10.64 23.61 2.97
C PRO A 126 -10.77 24.92 2.19
N TYR A 127 -9.84 25.17 1.29
CA TYR A 127 -9.83 26.42 0.55
C TYR A 127 -10.97 26.40 -0.47
N ASP A 128 -12.11 26.97 -0.11
CA ASP A 128 -13.36 26.93 -0.90
C ASP A 128 -13.23 27.58 -2.29
N GLU A 129 -12.19 28.40 -2.51
CA GLU A 129 -11.94 29.06 -3.79
C GLU A 129 -11.08 28.22 -4.74
N ALA A 130 -10.48 27.10 -4.29
CA ALA A 130 -9.72 26.21 -5.17
C ALA A 130 -10.68 25.33 -5.99
N PRO A 131 -10.44 25.18 -7.30
CA PRO A 131 -11.23 24.27 -8.12
C PRO A 131 -11.11 22.84 -7.59
N VAL A 132 -12.23 22.13 -7.51
CA VAL A 132 -12.22 20.72 -7.13
C VAL A 132 -11.68 19.90 -8.30
N LEU A 133 -10.41 19.50 -8.21
CA LEU A 133 -9.74 18.69 -9.21
C LEU A 133 -10.13 17.22 -9.00
N ASN A 134 -10.98 16.69 -9.85
CA ASN A 134 -11.50 15.33 -9.73
C ASN A 134 -10.70 14.31 -10.53
N ASN A 135 -9.91 14.77 -11.50
CA ASN A 135 -9.18 13.94 -12.43
C ASN A 135 -7.68 14.30 -12.42
N LEU A 136 -6.82 13.29 -12.49
CA LEU A 136 -5.37 13.48 -12.62
C LEU A 136 -4.97 14.33 -13.83
N ASN A 137 -5.78 14.34 -14.89
CA ASN A 137 -5.56 15.12 -16.10
C ASN A 137 -5.66 16.64 -15.88
N GLU A 138 -6.29 17.06 -14.78
CA GLU A 138 -6.46 18.47 -14.43
C GLU A 138 -5.20 19.05 -13.77
N PHE A 139 -4.29 18.17 -13.29
CA PHE A 139 -3.02 18.58 -12.71
C PHE A 139 -1.98 18.78 -13.82
N VAL A 140 -1.35 19.94 -13.86
CA VAL A 140 -0.28 20.26 -14.79
C VAL A 140 1.08 20.02 -14.13
N TYR A 141 1.27 20.48 -12.88
CA TYR A 141 2.56 20.51 -12.20
C TYR A 141 2.85 19.22 -11.43
N TRP A 142 1.90 18.65 -10.70
CA TRP A 142 2.13 17.48 -9.84
C TRP A 142 1.48 16.19 -10.32
N ARG A 143 0.93 16.15 -11.53
CA ARG A 143 0.31 14.95 -12.12
C ARG A 143 1.18 13.71 -11.99
N ARG A 144 2.43 13.79 -12.44
CA ARG A 144 3.37 12.66 -12.40
C ARG A 144 3.65 12.17 -10.99
N ASN A 145 3.83 13.09 -10.06
CA ASN A 145 4.11 12.76 -8.66
C ASN A 145 2.89 12.10 -8.00
N LEU A 146 1.68 12.62 -8.25
CA LEU A 146 0.44 12.02 -7.78
C LEU A 146 0.22 10.62 -8.37
N GLU A 147 0.48 10.44 -9.66
CA GLU A 147 0.41 9.14 -10.31
C GLU A 147 1.36 8.12 -9.65
N GLN A 148 2.59 8.51 -9.37
CA GLN A 148 3.55 7.65 -8.65
C GLN A 148 3.03 7.26 -7.27
N LEU A 149 2.46 8.20 -6.51
CA LEU A 149 1.88 7.94 -5.19
C LEU A 149 0.67 7.00 -5.26
N LEU A 150 -0.20 7.17 -6.25
CA LEU A 150 -1.36 6.30 -6.48
C LEU A 150 -0.92 4.89 -6.89
N ARG A 151 0.05 4.76 -7.79
CA ARG A 151 0.64 3.47 -8.16
C ARG A 151 1.29 2.79 -6.96
N LEU A 152 2.02 3.54 -6.15
CA LEU A 152 2.60 3.03 -4.91
C LEU A 152 1.51 2.56 -3.93
N LEU A 153 0.44 3.34 -3.73
CA LEU A 153 -0.62 3.01 -2.79
C LEU A 153 -1.42 1.77 -3.23
N ASN A 154 -1.73 1.65 -4.52
CA ASN A 154 -2.57 0.60 -5.10
C ASN A 154 -1.76 -0.63 -5.57
N GLY A 155 -0.44 -0.50 -5.71
CA GLY A 155 0.45 -1.57 -6.14
C GLY A 155 0.52 -2.75 -5.16
N PRO A 156 1.19 -3.84 -5.51
CA PRO A 156 1.46 -4.94 -4.59
C PRO A 156 2.40 -4.48 -3.46
N PRO A 157 2.39 -5.13 -2.29
CA PRO A 157 3.34 -4.85 -1.23
C PRO A 157 4.77 -5.22 -1.69
N GLU A 158 5.71 -4.29 -1.54
CA GLU A 158 7.10 -4.44 -2.00
C GLU A 158 7.98 -5.15 -0.96
N THR A 159 7.58 -5.10 0.32
CA THR A 159 8.34 -5.73 1.41
C THR A 159 7.47 -6.61 2.29
N THR A 160 8.09 -7.60 2.96
CA THR A 160 7.39 -8.46 3.94
C THR A 160 6.75 -7.68 5.08
N GLY A 161 7.38 -6.55 5.49
CA GLY A 161 6.80 -5.65 6.50
C GLY A 161 5.53 -4.95 6.02
N GLN A 162 5.46 -4.57 4.74
CA GLN A 162 4.25 -4.01 4.12
C GLN A 162 3.15 -5.07 3.99
N MET A 163 3.51 -6.31 3.66
CA MET A 163 2.59 -7.45 3.61
C MET A 163 1.87 -7.67 4.95
N LEU A 164 2.61 -7.58 6.06
CA LEU A 164 2.06 -7.73 7.41
C LEU A 164 1.21 -6.53 7.87
N ARG A 165 1.43 -5.35 7.31
CA ARG A 165 0.64 -4.13 7.61
C ARG A 165 -0.66 -4.04 6.81
N ASP A 166 -0.71 -4.63 5.62
CA ASP A 166 -1.91 -4.61 4.78
C ASP A 166 -2.86 -5.73 5.21
N LYS A 167 -3.99 -5.37 5.84
CA LYS A 167 -5.02 -6.31 6.31
C LYS A 167 -5.54 -7.23 5.19
N ARG A 168 -5.54 -6.77 3.94
CA ARG A 168 -6.01 -7.56 2.79
C ARG A 168 -5.00 -8.66 2.45
N SER A 169 -3.71 -8.35 2.50
CA SER A 169 -2.63 -9.31 2.27
C SER A 169 -2.53 -10.34 3.39
N LEU A 170 -2.75 -9.93 4.66
CA LEU A 170 -2.81 -10.84 5.80
C LEU A 170 -3.90 -11.90 5.65
N PHE A 171 -5.09 -11.50 5.23
CA PHE A 171 -6.19 -12.44 5.05
C PHE A 171 -5.86 -13.54 4.02
N THR A 172 -5.23 -13.18 2.91
CA THR A 172 -4.79 -14.13 1.88
C THR A 172 -3.71 -15.10 2.42
N LEU A 173 -2.75 -14.59 3.20
CA LEU A 173 -1.74 -15.43 3.87
C LEU A 173 -2.37 -16.41 4.86
N TRP A 174 -3.33 -15.95 5.68
CA TRP A 174 -4.03 -16.80 6.64
C TRP A 174 -4.82 -17.91 5.95
N ILE A 175 -5.54 -17.61 4.86
CA ILE A 175 -6.24 -18.64 4.07
C ILE A 175 -5.26 -19.70 3.54
N GLY A 176 -4.10 -19.28 3.03
CA GLY A 176 -3.07 -20.21 2.57
C GLY A 176 -2.57 -21.13 3.68
N ILE A 177 -2.19 -20.55 4.83
CA ILE A 177 -1.65 -21.33 5.98
C ILE A 177 -2.72 -22.27 6.53
N PHE A 178 -3.93 -21.79 6.81
CA PHE A 178 -5.01 -22.62 7.33
C PHE A 178 -5.48 -23.68 6.32
N GLY A 179 -5.50 -23.35 5.03
CA GLY A 179 -5.84 -24.31 3.98
C GLY A 179 -4.88 -25.51 3.97
N VAL A 180 -3.57 -25.24 3.98
CA VAL A 180 -2.55 -26.31 4.03
C VAL A 180 -2.67 -27.12 5.31
N LEU A 181 -2.89 -26.48 6.46
CA LEU A 181 -3.02 -27.15 7.75
C LEU A 181 -4.23 -28.09 7.81
N ILE A 182 -5.39 -27.63 7.32
CA ILE A 182 -6.60 -28.44 7.27
C ILE A 182 -6.41 -29.66 6.35
N VAL A 183 -5.83 -29.44 5.16
CA VAL A 183 -5.55 -30.54 4.21
C VAL A 183 -4.61 -31.57 4.83
N THR A 184 -3.54 -31.12 5.51
CA THR A 184 -2.58 -32.02 6.16
C THR A 184 -3.23 -32.85 7.27
N ILE A 185 -4.09 -32.24 8.09
CA ILE A 185 -4.82 -32.96 9.16
C ILE A 185 -5.78 -34.01 8.53
N LEU A 186 -6.54 -33.64 7.49
CA LEU A 186 -7.47 -34.55 6.83
C LEU A 186 -6.72 -35.76 6.25
N PHE A 187 -5.61 -35.55 5.54
CA PHE A 187 -4.80 -36.64 5.00
C PHE A 187 -4.17 -37.48 6.11
N GLY A 188 -3.74 -36.89 7.20
CA GLY A 188 -3.21 -37.61 8.37
C GLY A 188 -4.26 -38.53 9.00
N ILE A 189 -5.48 -38.04 9.20
CA ILE A 189 -6.59 -38.85 9.73
C ILE A 189 -6.93 -40.01 8.77
N LEU A 190 -7.08 -39.73 7.46
CA LEU A 190 -7.35 -40.75 6.46
C LEU A 190 -6.25 -41.84 6.45
N ALA A 191 -4.98 -41.43 6.43
CA ALA A 191 -3.85 -42.37 6.44
C ALA A 191 -3.88 -43.26 7.68
N THR A 192 -4.17 -42.69 8.86
CA THR A 192 -4.27 -43.46 10.11
C THR A 192 -5.40 -44.49 10.07
N VAL A 193 -6.58 -44.09 9.57
CA VAL A 193 -7.72 -44.99 9.44
C VAL A 193 -7.43 -46.14 8.47
N TYR A 194 -6.80 -45.83 7.33
CA TYR A 194 -6.43 -46.90 6.37
C TYR A 194 -5.36 -47.82 6.93
N ALA A 195 -4.33 -47.30 7.64
CA ALA A 195 -3.32 -48.10 8.30
C ALA A 195 -3.92 -49.04 9.35
N ALA A 196 -4.85 -48.57 10.17
CA ALA A 196 -5.56 -49.40 11.13
C ALA A 196 -6.40 -50.53 10.45
N LYS A 197 -7.10 -50.22 9.36
CA LYS A 197 -7.80 -51.25 8.59
C LYS A 197 -6.87 -52.29 7.98
N GLN A 198 -5.77 -51.87 7.41
CA GLN A 198 -4.72 -52.79 6.87
C GLN A 198 -4.17 -53.70 7.95
N TYR A 199 -3.89 -53.14 9.14
CA TYR A 199 -3.41 -53.95 10.27
C TYR A 199 -4.42 -55.05 10.66
N VAL A 200 -5.72 -54.71 10.77
CA VAL A 200 -6.77 -55.70 11.10
C VAL A 200 -6.85 -56.78 10.04
N VAL A 201 -6.80 -56.44 8.75
CA VAL A 201 -6.78 -57.42 7.66
C VAL A 201 -5.54 -58.30 7.71
N ALA A 202 -4.36 -57.74 7.95
CA ALA A 202 -3.12 -58.50 8.09
C ALA A 202 -3.16 -59.49 9.25
N VAL A 203 -3.68 -59.09 10.41
CA VAL A 203 -3.84 -59.98 11.57
C VAL A 203 -4.82 -61.14 11.25
N ARG A 204 -5.96 -60.86 10.59
CA ARG A 204 -6.92 -61.85 10.19
C ARG A 204 -6.32 -62.86 9.19
N SER A 205 -5.57 -62.36 8.18
CA SER A 205 -4.91 -63.24 7.18
C SER A 205 -3.85 -64.12 7.82
N TYR A 206 -3.07 -63.57 8.78
CA TYR A 206 -2.10 -64.31 9.54
C TYR A 206 -2.75 -65.44 10.36
N ASN A 207 -3.82 -65.13 11.10
CA ASN A 207 -4.55 -66.11 11.89
C ASN A 207 -5.13 -67.23 11.00
N LEU A 208 -5.70 -66.90 9.82
CA LEU A 208 -6.21 -67.83 8.88
C LEU A 208 -5.09 -68.76 8.34
N ALA A 209 -3.94 -68.19 7.99
CA ALA A 209 -2.79 -68.96 7.52
C ALA A 209 -2.28 -69.92 8.59
N LEU A 210 -2.30 -69.49 9.87
CA LEU A 210 -1.91 -70.34 11.02
C LEU A 210 -2.85 -71.54 11.18
N VAL A 211 -4.14 -71.30 11.13
CA VAL A 211 -5.16 -72.37 11.20
C VAL A 211 -5.00 -73.39 10.05
N LEU A 212 -4.81 -72.89 8.83
CA LEU A 212 -4.59 -73.74 7.65
C LEU A 212 -3.28 -74.57 7.78
N ALA A 213 -2.19 -73.97 8.30
CA ALA A 213 -0.95 -74.67 8.53
C ALA A 213 -1.10 -75.78 9.56
N CYS A 214 -1.89 -75.56 10.62
CA CYS A 214 -2.15 -76.58 11.64
C CYS A 214 -3.06 -77.75 11.14
N MET A 215 -3.83 -77.54 10.07
CA MET A 215 -4.67 -78.61 9.47
C MET A 215 -3.89 -79.49 8.49
N GLN A 216 -2.69 -79.15 8.09
CA GLN A 216 -1.85 -79.95 7.23
C GLN A 216 -1.16 -81.06 8.04
N THR A 217 -1.21 -82.30 7.56
CA THR A 217 -0.49 -83.42 8.15
C THR A 217 0.74 -83.74 7.30
N PRO A 218 1.99 -83.69 7.88
CA PRO A 218 2.33 -83.42 9.28
C PRO A 218 2.30 -81.94 9.62
N ALA A 219 1.78 -81.58 10.78
CA ALA A 219 1.77 -80.23 11.27
C ALA A 219 3.22 -79.74 11.55
N PRO A 220 3.56 -78.46 11.17
CA PRO A 220 4.87 -77.92 11.44
C PRO A 220 5.09 -77.81 12.94
N SER A 221 6.13 -78.43 13.46
CA SER A 221 6.48 -78.39 14.88
C SER A 221 6.85 -76.97 15.33
N GLY A 222 6.10 -76.42 16.30
CA GLY A 222 6.41 -75.15 16.94
C GLY A 222 5.33 -74.08 16.76
N PHE A 223 4.28 -74.27 15.96
CA PHE A 223 3.22 -73.29 15.74
C PHE A 223 1.80 -73.80 16.09
N CYS A 224 1.67 -75.11 16.26
CA CYS A 224 0.47 -75.79 16.67
C CYS A 224 0.65 -76.46 18.02
#